data_200e2ece431538db50f214bfbd70dace
#
_entry.id   200e2ece431538db50f214bfbd70dace
#
_cell.length_a   1.000
_cell.length_b   1.000
_cell.length_c   1.000
_cell.angle_alpha   90.00
_cell.angle_beta   90.00
_cell.angle_gamma   90.00
#
_symmetry.space_group_name_H-M   'P 1'
#
loop_
_entity.id
_entity.type
_entity.pdbx_description
1 polymer ?
#
loop_
_entity_poly.entity_id
_entity_poly.type
_entity_poly.pdbx_seq_one_letter_code
_entity_poly.pdbx_strand_id
1 'polypeptide(L)'
;ISVKLTVFTFVFIPIAAAVISKTGKSLKKNSIAVQQEQGRFLSLIEETIGGLRVIKAFTAERIFTQRFSQSSEHFMKMSNKVMNRQNLGSPMSEFLGILMIAILLWFGGSLVLLDKTLEGTQFIAFMGLAYNILTPAKAISKASYDMKRGNAAAERILEILDYDNPIKE
;
A
#
# COMPACT_ATOMS: atom_id res chain seq x y z
N ILE A 1 1.28 -33.72 11.54
CA ILE A 1 1.64 -32.53 10.72
C ILE A 1 3.17 -32.54 10.59
N SER A 2 3.68 -32.41 9.36
CA SER A 2 5.13 -32.49 9.10
C SER A 2 5.84 -31.22 9.61
N VAL A 3 6.80 -31.39 10.52
CA VAL A 3 7.65 -30.29 11.04
C VAL A 3 8.35 -29.55 9.90
N LYS A 4 8.81 -30.28 8.86
CA LYS A 4 9.48 -29.71 7.69
C LYS A 4 8.59 -28.70 6.94
N LEU A 5 7.32 -29.05 6.71
CA LEU A 5 6.35 -28.15 6.03
C LEU A 5 6.00 -26.93 6.89
N THR A 6 5.89 -27.13 8.21
CA THR A 6 5.61 -26.02 9.14
C THR A 6 6.76 -25.02 9.18
N VAL A 7 8.00 -25.50 9.30
CA VAL A 7 9.19 -24.63 9.26
C VAL A 7 9.27 -23.86 7.94
N PHE A 8 9.04 -24.53 6.81
CA PHE A 8 9.00 -23.85 5.50
C PHE A 8 7.97 -22.71 5.48
N THR A 9 6.75 -22.98 5.94
CA THR A 9 5.67 -21.96 5.99
C THR A 9 6.07 -20.78 6.88
N PHE A 10 6.64 -21.04 8.07
CA PHE A 10 7.10 -20.02 8.99
C PHE A 10 8.24 -19.16 8.44
N VAL A 11 9.09 -19.70 7.60
CA VAL A 11 10.16 -18.95 6.91
C VAL A 11 9.62 -18.17 5.73
N PHE A 12 8.69 -18.75 4.97
CA PHE A 12 8.13 -18.11 3.78
C PHE A 12 7.27 -16.88 4.12
N ILE A 13 6.47 -16.92 5.19
CA ILE A 13 5.58 -15.82 5.60
C ILE A 13 6.36 -14.51 5.83
N PRO A 14 7.44 -14.45 6.64
CA PRO A 14 8.18 -13.21 6.84
C PRO A 14 8.88 -12.71 5.55
N ILE A 15 9.32 -13.62 4.68
CA ILE A 15 9.91 -13.23 3.39
C ILE A 15 8.84 -12.55 2.52
N ALA A 16 7.66 -13.15 2.38
CA ALA A 16 6.54 -12.57 1.64
C ALA A 16 6.10 -11.22 2.24
N ALA A 17 6.02 -11.13 3.57
CA ALA A 17 5.70 -9.89 4.27
C ALA A 17 6.74 -8.79 4.04
N ALA A 18 8.03 -9.12 4.01
CA ALA A 18 9.12 -8.17 3.72
C ALA A 18 9.03 -7.62 2.28
N VAL A 19 8.74 -8.46 1.30
CA VAL A 19 8.54 -8.07 -0.11
C VAL A 19 7.36 -7.10 -0.23
N ILE A 20 6.21 -7.45 0.35
CA ILE A 20 5.01 -6.61 0.34
C ILE A 20 5.26 -5.28 1.07
N SER A 21 5.91 -5.30 2.23
CA SER A 21 6.23 -4.12 3.04
C SER A 21 7.13 -3.13 2.29
N LYS A 22 8.13 -3.62 1.54
CA LYS A 22 9.02 -2.79 0.73
C LYS A 22 8.26 -2.00 -0.34
N THR A 23 7.30 -2.64 -0.99
CA THR A 23 6.40 -2.00 -1.97
C THR A 23 5.55 -0.93 -1.30
N GLY A 24 4.98 -1.20 -0.13
CA GLY A 24 4.15 -0.26 0.63
C GLY A 24 4.90 1.00 1.09
N LYS A 25 6.17 0.88 1.52
CA LYS A 25 6.99 2.04 1.91
C LYS A 25 7.24 3.00 0.72
N SER A 26 7.55 2.45 -0.44
CA SER A 26 7.74 3.25 -1.67
C SER A 26 6.46 3.96 -2.09
N LEU A 27 5.31 3.29 -1.94
CA LEU A 27 4.01 3.85 -2.24
C LEU A 27 3.68 5.05 -1.34
N LYS A 28 3.92 4.95 -0.02
CA LYS A 28 3.67 6.03 0.94
C LYS A 28 4.41 7.32 0.57
N LYS A 29 5.70 7.23 0.26
CA LYS A 29 6.51 8.40 -0.11
C LYS A 29 5.96 9.10 -1.36
N ASN A 30 5.61 8.31 -2.39
CA ASN A 30 5.08 8.87 -3.63
C ASN A 30 3.67 9.44 -3.46
N SER A 31 2.84 8.85 -2.61
CA SER A 31 1.48 9.37 -2.32
C SER A 31 1.52 10.74 -1.65
N ILE A 32 2.45 10.99 -0.74
CA ILE A 32 2.64 12.31 -0.13
C ILE A 32 3.02 13.35 -1.20
N ALA A 33 3.92 13.00 -2.11
CA ALA A 33 4.31 13.90 -3.19
C ALA A 33 3.14 14.22 -4.13
N VAL A 34 2.28 13.24 -4.43
CA VAL A 34 1.06 13.47 -5.23
C VAL A 34 0.09 14.38 -4.50
N GLN A 35 -0.10 14.24 -3.19
CA GLN A 35 -0.98 15.13 -2.41
C GLN A 35 -0.46 16.58 -2.41
N GLN A 36 0.85 16.77 -2.30
CA GLN A 36 1.45 18.11 -2.39
C GLN A 36 1.23 18.73 -3.78
N GLU A 37 1.41 17.93 -4.83
CA GLU A 37 1.18 18.41 -6.20
C GLU A 37 -0.30 18.69 -6.48
N GLN A 38 -1.20 17.89 -5.90
CA GLN A 38 -2.63 18.17 -5.94
C GLN A 38 -2.97 19.51 -5.30
N GLY A 39 -2.36 19.82 -4.15
CA GLY A 39 -2.53 21.12 -3.50
C GLY A 39 -2.08 22.28 -4.39
N ARG A 40 -0.92 22.15 -5.06
CA ARG A 40 -0.42 23.14 -6.01
C ARG A 40 -1.36 23.32 -7.21
N PHE A 41 -1.86 22.20 -7.73
CA PHE A 41 -2.80 22.24 -8.85
C PHE A 41 -4.11 22.92 -8.47
N LEU A 42 -4.66 22.64 -7.28
CA LEU A 42 -5.87 23.32 -6.78
C LEU A 42 -5.63 24.81 -6.54
N SER A 43 -4.48 25.19 -5.97
CA SER A 43 -4.11 26.60 -5.78
C SER A 43 -4.02 27.36 -7.12
N LEU A 44 -3.51 26.72 -8.18
CA LEU A 44 -3.49 27.31 -9.52
C LEU A 44 -4.91 27.52 -10.08
N ILE A 45 -5.83 26.61 -9.81
CA ILE A 45 -7.25 26.75 -10.18
C ILE A 45 -7.87 27.95 -9.43
N GLU A 46 -7.67 28.01 -8.12
CA GLU A 46 -8.19 29.11 -7.28
C GLU A 46 -7.63 30.49 -7.73
N GLU A 47 -6.32 30.56 -7.98
CA GLU A 47 -5.66 31.75 -8.52
C GLU A 47 -6.25 32.16 -9.87
N THR A 48 -6.46 31.19 -10.77
CA THR A 48 -6.99 31.44 -12.12
C THR A 48 -8.42 31.92 -12.06
N ILE A 49 -9.29 31.32 -11.23
CA ILE A 49 -10.69 31.71 -11.08
C ILE A 49 -10.80 33.05 -10.37
N GLY A 50 -10.06 33.26 -9.29
CA GLY A 50 -10.05 34.53 -8.54
C GLY A 50 -9.50 35.70 -9.35
N GLY A 51 -8.49 35.42 -10.19
CA GLY A 51 -7.86 36.41 -11.08
C GLY A 51 -8.49 36.56 -12.46
N LEU A 52 -9.61 35.90 -12.74
CA LEU A 52 -10.18 35.84 -14.11
C LEU A 52 -10.40 37.18 -14.76
N ARG A 53 -10.85 38.17 -13.99
CA ARG A 53 -11.05 39.56 -14.49
C ARG A 53 -9.74 40.20 -14.94
N VAL A 54 -8.67 39.99 -14.17
CA VAL A 54 -7.33 40.50 -14.48
C VAL A 54 -6.76 39.78 -15.71
N ILE A 55 -6.87 38.43 -15.75
CA ILE A 55 -6.43 37.63 -16.89
C ILE A 55 -7.08 38.11 -18.18
N LYS A 56 -8.38 38.40 -18.14
CA LYS A 56 -9.14 38.93 -19.29
C LYS A 56 -8.71 40.32 -19.66
N ALA A 57 -8.51 41.22 -18.69
CA ALA A 57 -8.11 42.60 -18.95
C ALA A 57 -6.73 42.69 -19.63
N PHE A 58 -5.81 41.77 -19.31
CA PHE A 58 -4.45 41.71 -19.87
C PHE A 58 -4.31 40.69 -21.02
N THR A 59 -5.40 40.08 -21.51
CA THR A 59 -5.38 39.05 -22.57
C THR A 59 -4.36 37.94 -22.30
N ALA A 60 -4.21 37.52 -21.02
CA ALA A 60 -3.21 36.59 -20.56
C ALA A 60 -3.70 35.12 -20.57
N GLU A 61 -4.85 34.81 -21.20
CA GLU A 61 -5.46 33.49 -21.20
C GLU A 61 -4.50 32.40 -21.70
N ARG A 62 -3.72 32.70 -22.71
CA ARG A 62 -2.77 31.73 -23.29
C ARG A 62 -1.69 31.31 -22.27
N ILE A 63 -1.22 32.24 -21.45
CA ILE A 63 -0.18 31.98 -20.43
C ILE A 63 -0.78 31.07 -19.34
N PHE A 64 -1.98 31.39 -18.86
CA PHE A 64 -2.66 30.62 -17.83
C PHE A 64 -3.09 29.23 -18.33
N THR A 65 -3.57 29.11 -19.56
CA THR A 65 -3.88 27.80 -20.19
C THR A 65 -2.63 26.94 -20.28
N GLN A 66 -1.48 27.50 -20.65
CA GLN A 66 -0.23 26.75 -20.73
C GLN A 66 0.23 26.31 -19.34
N ARG A 67 0.17 27.16 -18.31
CA ARG A 67 0.48 26.83 -16.92
C ARG A 67 -0.42 25.71 -16.40
N PHE A 68 -1.72 25.82 -16.66
CA PHE A 68 -2.71 24.83 -16.27
C PHE A 68 -2.42 23.47 -16.93
N SER A 69 -2.19 23.46 -18.24
CA SER A 69 -1.87 22.24 -18.98
C SER A 69 -0.61 21.56 -18.44
N GLN A 70 0.45 22.31 -18.17
CA GLN A 70 1.70 21.78 -17.59
C GLN A 70 1.49 21.20 -16.19
N SER A 71 0.79 21.92 -15.32
CA SER A 71 0.51 21.48 -13.95
C SER A 71 -0.40 20.25 -13.94
N SER A 72 -1.44 20.22 -14.77
CA SER A 72 -2.36 19.10 -14.94
C SER A 72 -1.63 17.85 -15.44
N GLU A 73 -0.77 18.00 -16.45
CA GLU A 73 0.02 16.91 -16.99
C GLU A 73 1.01 16.33 -15.96
N HIS A 74 1.65 17.21 -15.20
CA HIS A 74 2.57 16.80 -14.13
C HIS A 74 1.84 16.03 -13.03
N PHE A 75 0.73 16.56 -12.54
CA PHE A 75 -0.13 15.91 -11.55
C PHE A 75 -0.64 14.55 -12.06
N MET A 76 -1.12 14.49 -13.30
CA MET A 76 -1.58 13.24 -13.92
C MET A 76 -0.47 12.18 -13.99
N LYS A 77 0.74 12.55 -14.43
CA LYS A 77 1.89 11.63 -14.51
C LYS A 77 2.27 11.09 -13.12
N MET A 78 2.30 11.95 -12.11
CA MET A 78 2.61 11.54 -10.73
C MET A 78 1.49 10.65 -10.16
N SER A 79 0.22 11.02 -10.35
CA SER A 79 -0.94 10.27 -9.90
C SER A 79 -0.99 8.87 -10.52
N ASN A 80 -0.81 8.77 -11.84
CA ASN A 80 -0.78 7.50 -12.56
C ASN A 80 0.36 6.59 -12.06
N LYS A 81 1.54 7.15 -11.76
CA LYS A 81 2.67 6.40 -11.21
C LYS A 81 2.34 5.79 -9.83
N VAL A 82 1.65 6.55 -8.98
CA VAL A 82 1.20 6.05 -7.66
C VAL A 82 0.11 5.00 -7.82
N MET A 83 -0.88 5.28 -8.66
CA MET A 83 -2.01 4.37 -8.91
C MET A 83 -1.56 3.03 -9.49
N ASN A 84 -0.65 3.04 -10.48
CA ASN A 84 -0.09 1.83 -11.05
C ASN A 84 0.66 0.99 -10.00
N ARG A 85 1.44 1.63 -9.11
CA ARG A 85 2.12 0.93 -8.01
C ARG A 85 1.14 0.39 -6.96
N GLN A 86 0.09 1.13 -6.67
CA GLN A 86 -0.97 0.68 -5.75
C GLN A 86 -1.69 -0.55 -6.30
N ASN A 87 -2.00 -0.54 -7.58
CA ASN A 87 -2.67 -1.65 -8.26
C ASN A 87 -1.79 -2.91 -8.36
N LEU A 88 -0.46 -2.79 -8.30
CA LEU A 88 0.45 -3.95 -8.26
C LEU A 88 0.43 -4.69 -6.91
N GLY A 89 -0.06 -4.07 -5.85
CA GLY A 89 -0.06 -4.67 -4.51
C GLY A 89 -0.89 -5.95 -4.42
N SER A 90 -2.08 -5.96 -5.01
CA SER A 90 -2.97 -7.13 -5.02
C SER A 90 -2.41 -8.29 -5.85
N PRO A 91 -2.07 -8.10 -7.16
CA PRO A 91 -1.48 -9.17 -7.97
C PRO A 91 -0.19 -9.73 -7.37
N MET A 92 0.65 -8.89 -6.77
CA MET A 92 1.90 -9.33 -6.16
C MET A 92 1.66 -10.25 -4.95
N SER A 93 0.67 -9.91 -4.12
CA SER A 93 0.31 -10.75 -2.98
C SER A 93 -0.35 -12.07 -3.41
N GLU A 94 -1.10 -12.05 -4.50
CA GLU A 94 -1.70 -13.25 -5.10
C GLU A 94 -0.64 -14.16 -5.71
N PHE A 95 0.29 -13.59 -6.48
CA PHE A 95 1.42 -14.32 -7.04
C PHE A 95 2.25 -15.01 -5.95
N LEU A 96 2.58 -14.31 -4.85
CA LEU A 96 3.29 -14.89 -3.72
C LEU A 96 2.49 -16.03 -3.06
N GLY A 97 1.17 -15.89 -2.97
CA GLY A 97 0.29 -16.95 -2.46
C GLY A 97 0.31 -18.20 -3.34
N ILE A 98 0.17 -18.02 -4.65
CA ILE A 98 0.23 -19.13 -5.62
C ILE A 98 1.61 -19.78 -5.62
N LEU A 99 2.68 -18.99 -5.57
CA LEU A 99 4.05 -19.49 -5.49
C LEU A 99 4.28 -20.35 -4.24
N MET A 100 3.77 -19.90 -3.09
CA MET A 100 3.82 -20.67 -1.85
C MET A 100 3.11 -22.03 -2.00
N ILE A 101 1.91 -22.04 -2.57
CA ILE A 101 1.14 -23.26 -2.81
C ILE A 101 1.87 -24.18 -3.76
N ALA A 102 2.44 -23.66 -4.84
CA ALA A 102 3.20 -24.45 -5.82
C ALA A 102 4.43 -25.12 -5.19
N ILE A 103 5.18 -24.38 -4.38
CA ILE A 103 6.33 -24.94 -3.65
C ILE A 103 5.89 -25.98 -2.62
N LEU A 104 4.81 -25.73 -1.88
CA LEU A 104 4.27 -26.69 -0.93
C LEU A 104 3.78 -27.96 -1.62
N LEU A 105 3.13 -27.84 -2.78
CA LEU A 105 2.69 -29.01 -3.59
C LEU A 105 3.89 -29.82 -4.06
N TRP A 106 4.92 -29.17 -4.57
CA TRP A 106 6.11 -29.87 -5.02
C TRP A 106 6.87 -30.55 -3.89
N PHE A 107 7.18 -29.80 -2.83
CA PHE A 107 7.93 -30.29 -1.70
C PHE A 107 7.12 -31.29 -0.83
N GLY A 108 5.86 -30.96 -0.52
CA GLY A 108 4.98 -31.83 0.26
C GLY A 108 4.58 -33.08 -0.53
N GLY A 109 4.36 -32.95 -1.85
CA GLY A 109 4.13 -34.08 -2.75
C GLY A 109 5.32 -35.05 -2.79
N SER A 110 6.55 -34.56 -2.79
CA SER A 110 7.74 -35.41 -2.71
C SER A 110 7.82 -36.17 -1.38
N LEU A 111 7.46 -35.56 -0.26
CA LEU A 111 7.42 -36.23 1.04
C LEU A 111 6.34 -37.31 1.14
N VAL A 112 5.23 -37.18 0.40
CA VAL A 112 4.16 -38.19 0.35
C VAL A 112 4.50 -39.31 -0.61
N LEU A 113 4.98 -38.98 -1.82
CA LEU A 113 5.17 -39.97 -2.89
C LEU A 113 6.52 -40.68 -2.86
N LEU A 114 7.59 -39.95 -2.54
CA LEU A 114 8.96 -40.48 -2.59
C LEU A 114 9.43 -40.96 -1.21
N ASP A 115 9.37 -40.08 -0.22
CA ASP A 115 9.88 -40.35 1.12
C ASP A 115 8.91 -41.18 1.98
N LYS A 116 7.60 -41.19 1.62
CA LYS A 116 6.52 -41.85 2.38
C LYS A 116 6.49 -41.50 3.87
N THR A 117 7.02 -40.33 4.21
CA THR A 117 7.10 -39.84 5.60
C THR A 117 5.85 -39.06 6.02
N LEU A 118 4.94 -38.77 5.07
CA LEU A 118 3.72 -38.03 5.28
C LEU A 118 2.55 -38.75 4.59
N GLU A 119 1.43 -38.89 5.31
CA GLU A 119 0.20 -39.44 4.71
C GLU A 119 -0.47 -38.39 3.81
N GLY A 120 -1.03 -38.84 2.67
CA GLY A 120 -1.70 -37.97 1.71
C GLY A 120 -2.85 -37.16 2.33
N THR A 121 -3.60 -37.78 3.26
CA THR A 121 -4.69 -37.11 4.00
C THR A 121 -4.19 -35.95 4.85
N GLN A 122 -3.08 -36.16 5.56
CA GLN A 122 -2.43 -35.13 6.39
C GLN A 122 -1.87 -33.99 5.54
N PHE A 123 -1.37 -34.31 4.35
CA PHE A 123 -0.88 -33.34 3.40
C PHE A 123 -2.01 -32.43 2.86
N ILE A 124 -3.13 -33.02 2.47
CA ILE A 124 -4.31 -32.25 2.00
C ILE A 124 -4.84 -31.34 3.12
N ALA A 125 -4.96 -31.85 4.34
CA ALA A 125 -5.34 -31.06 5.49
C ALA A 125 -4.39 -29.90 5.75
N PHE A 126 -3.07 -30.13 5.65
CA PHE A 126 -2.07 -29.08 5.80
C PHE A 126 -2.19 -28.00 4.71
N MET A 127 -2.42 -28.40 3.47
CA MET A 127 -2.65 -27.45 2.35
C MET A 127 -3.84 -26.54 2.60
N GLY A 128 -4.95 -27.10 3.08
CA GLY A 128 -6.14 -26.34 3.46
C GLY A 128 -5.84 -25.33 4.58
N LEU A 129 -5.11 -25.73 5.61
CA LEU A 129 -4.70 -24.84 6.70
C LEU A 129 -3.73 -23.76 6.22
N ALA A 130 -2.74 -24.10 5.40
CA ALA A 130 -1.77 -23.14 4.86
C ALA A 130 -2.44 -22.08 3.98
N TYR A 131 -3.41 -22.47 3.15
CA TYR A 131 -4.21 -21.54 2.35
C TYR A 131 -5.04 -20.59 3.24
N ASN A 132 -5.67 -21.12 4.27
CA ASN A 132 -6.50 -20.32 5.18
C ASN A 132 -5.70 -19.34 6.04
N ILE A 133 -4.43 -19.62 6.35
CA ILE A 133 -3.55 -18.72 7.12
C ILE A 133 -3.14 -17.49 6.31
N LEU A 134 -3.09 -17.57 4.98
CA LEU A 134 -2.68 -16.42 4.14
C LEU A 134 -3.59 -15.21 4.30
N THR A 135 -4.89 -15.42 4.42
CA THR A 135 -5.89 -14.34 4.53
C THR A 135 -5.77 -13.56 5.84
N PRO A 136 -5.77 -14.19 7.03
CA PRO A 136 -5.55 -13.47 8.29
C PRO A 136 -4.16 -12.86 8.40
N ALA A 137 -3.11 -13.44 7.81
CA ALA A 137 -1.77 -12.86 7.79
C ALA A 137 -1.75 -11.51 7.05
N LYS A 138 -2.46 -11.40 5.92
CA LYS A 138 -2.67 -10.13 5.20
C LYS A 138 -3.47 -9.13 6.03
N ALA A 139 -4.52 -9.57 6.73
CA ALA A 139 -5.36 -8.73 7.57
C ALA A 139 -4.57 -8.14 8.75
N ILE A 140 -3.70 -8.91 9.40
CA ILE A 140 -2.83 -8.44 10.50
C ILE A 140 -1.88 -7.34 10.00
N SER A 141 -1.28 -7.53 8.83
CA SER A 141 -0.39 -6.52 8.23
C SER A 141 -1.12 -5.20 7.96
N LYS A 142 -2.35 -5.27 7.46
CA LYS A 142 -3.22 -4.11 7.23
C LYS A 142 -3.62 -3.44 8.55
N ALA A 143 -4.06 -4.22 9.54
CA ALA A 143 -4.45 -3.72 10.85
C ALA A 143 -3.29 -2.99 11.56
N SER A 144 -2.06 -3.51 11.49
CA SER A 144 -0.87 -2.84 12.03
C SER A 144 -0.60 -1.48 11.37
N TYR A 145 -0.87 -1.35 10.08
CA TYR A 145 -0.76 -0.06 9.38
C TYR A 145 -1.86 0.92 9.80
N ASP A 146 -3.10 0.44 9.90
CA ASP A 146 -4.26 1.26 10.30
C ASP A 146 -4.12 1.74 11.75
N MET A 147 -3.59 0.90 12.66
CA MET A 147 -3.25 1.29 14.03
C MET A 147 -2.20 2.42 14.08
N LYS A 148 -1.11 2.31 13.32
CA LYS A 148 -0.09 3.37 13.26
C LYS A 148 -0.65 4.69 12.75
N ARG A 149 -1.56 4.62 11.78
CA ARG A 149 -2.24 5.81 11.26
C ARG A 149 -3.20 6.42 12.29
N GLY A 150 -3.93 5.56 13.01
CA GLY A 150 -4.82 5.98 14.10
C GLY A 150 -4.05 6.65 15.24
N ASN A 151 -2.94 6.06 15.68
CA ASN A 151 -2.08 6.66 16.71
C ASN A 151 -1.53 8.03 16.30
N ALA A 152 -1.05 8.18 15.06
CA ALA A 152 -0.57 9.47 14.58
C ALA A 152 -1.69 10.54 14.49
N ALA A 153 -2.92 10.15 14.27
CA ALA A 153 -4.07 11.06 14.33
C ALA A 153 -4.43 11.42 15.79
N ALA A 154 -4.39 10.43 16.69
CA ALA A 154 -4.62 10.64 18.12
C ALA A 154 -3.57 11.56 18.75
N GLU A 155 -2.28 11.38 18.42
CA GLU A 155 -1.20 12.27 18.88
C GLU A 155 -1.46 13.73 18.51
N ARG A 156 -1.92 14.01 17.29
CA ARG A 156 -2.24 15.37 16.87
C ARG A 156 -3.43 15.97 17.64
N ILE A 157 -4.41 15.16 17.99
CA ILE A 157 -5.56 15.61 18.79
C ILE A 157 -5.11 15.89 20.23
N LEU A 158 -4.29 15.02 20.81
CA LEU A 158 -3.74 15.20 22.15
C LEU A 158 -2.84 16.44 22.22
N GLU A 159 -2.01 16.71 21.21
CA GLU A 159 -1.19 17.91 21.11
C GLU A 159 -2.02 19.20 21.19
N ILE A 160 -3.23 19.19 20.59
CA ILE A 160 -4.15 20.34 20.68
C ILE A 160 -4.83 20.40 22.05
N LEU A 161 -5.20 19.26 22.63
CA LEU A 161 -5.87 19.20 23.93
C LEU A 161 -4.94 19.56 25.10
N ASP A 162 -3.68 19.14 25.02
CA ASP A 162 -2.64 19.40 26.02
C ASP A 162 -1.98 20.76 25.83
N TYR A 163 -2.37 21.53 24.80
CA TYR A 163 -1.83 22.85 24.55
C TYR A 163 -2.31 23.82 25.66
N ASP A 164 -1.37 24.27 26.46
CA ASP A 164 -1.63 25.29 27.49
C ASP A 164 -2.07 26.60 26.83
N ASN A 165 -3.28 27.03 27.12
CA ASN A 165 -3.80 28.30 26.63
C ASN A 165 -2.97 29.46 27.19
N PRO A 166 -2.21 30.22 26.36
CA PRO A 166 -1.42 31.35 26.88
C PRO A 166 -2.28 32.53 27.33
N ILE A 167 -3.57 32.53 27.01
CA ILE A 167 -4.52 33.54 27.43
C ILE A 167 -5.11 33.10 28.78
N LYS A 168 -4.52 33.57 29.88
CA LYS A 168 -5.11 33.46 31.23
C LYS A 168 -5.98 34.68 31.43
N GLU A 169 -7.28 34.45 31.75
CA GLU A 169 -8.16 35.50 32.25
C GLU A 169 -7.66 36.05 33.58
#